data_e3132cbc004e6ec80a16d0ce87974c3b
#
_entry.id   e3132cbc004e6ec80a16d0ce87974c3b
#
_cell.length_a   1.000
_cell.length_b   1.000
_cell.length_c   1.000
_cell.angle_alpha   90.00
_cell.angle_beta   90.00
_cell.angle_gamma   90.00
#
_symmetry.space_group_name_H-M   'P 1'
#
loop_
_entity.id
_entity.type
_entity.pdbx_description
1 polymer ?
#
loop_
_entity_poly.entity_id
_entity_poly.type
_entity_poly.pdbx_seq_one_letter_code
_entity_poly.pdbx_strand_id
1 'polypeptide(L)'
;SGVPMGFKRVLLKLSGEALMGEQGYGIDPEIVQSIASDVAACVAGGTQLAIVVGGGNIFRGLKGSAAGMDRATADYVGMLATVMNAITLQDGLERAGVPTRVQSAISMQEVAEPYIRRKAIRHMEKGRVVIFAAGTGNPFFTTDTTAALRAAEIGADVVFKATKVDGVYDKDPN
;
A
#
# COMPACT_ATOMS: atom_id res chain seq x y z
N SER A 1 -2.38 -9.42 16.35
CA SER A 1 -2.00 -8.69 15.16
C SER A 1 -1.21 -9.56 14.20
N GLY A 2 -1.47 -9.47 12.91
CA GLY A 2 -0.74 -10.18 11.87
C GLY A 2 0.54 -9.49 11.42
N VAL A 3 0.84 -8.28 11.90
CA VAL A 3 2.04 -7.55 11.53
C VAL A 3 3.21 -8.05 12.38
N PRO A 4 4.37 -8.36 11.76
CA PRO A 4 5.48 -8.96 12.49
C PRO A 4 6.08 -8.02 13.51
N MET A 5 6.41 -8.58 14.66
CA MET A 5 7.10 -7.89 15.73
C MET A 5 8.58 -8.26 15.68
N GLY A 6 9.45 -7.39 16.17
CA GLY A 6 10.87 -7.67 16.25
C GLY A 6 11.71 -7.22 15.06
N PHE A 7 11.07 -6.72 14.00
CA PHE A 7 11.78 -6.10 12.88
C PHE A 7 11.75 -4.58 13.04
N LYS A 8 12.83 -3.92 12.69
CA LYS A 8 12.92 -2.47 12.82
C LYS A 8 12.14 -1.77 11.72
N ARG A 9 12.29 -2.23 10.49
CA ARG A 9 11.64 -1.60 9.32
C ARG A 9 11.00 -2.66 8.46
N VAL A 10 9.70 -2.53 8.23
CA VAL A 10 8.87 -3.50 7.53
C VAL A 10 8.18 -2.83 6.36
N LEU A 11 8.15 -3.50 5.21
CA LEU A 11 7.26 -3.12 4.12
C LEU A 11 6.12 -4.13 4.08
N LEU A 12 4.90 -3.62 4.18
CA LEU A 12 3.68 -4.42 4.10
C LEU A 12 3.10 -4.29 2.69
N LYS A 13 2.95 -5.41 2.01
CA LYS A 13 2.28 -5.43 0.70
C LYS A 13 0.82 -5.84 0.91
N LEU A 14 -0.09 -4.95 0.51
CA LEU A 14 -1.52 -5.20 0.52
C LEU A 14 -2.02 -5.33 -0.92
N SER A 15 -2.67 -6.45 -1.24
CA SER A 15 -3.37 -6.53 -2.53
C SER A 15 -4.60 -5.62 -2.48
N GLY A 16 -5.02 -5.10 -3.63
CA GLY A 16 -6.25 -4.31 -3.67
C GLY A 16 -7.45 -5.13 -3.20
N GLU A 17 -7.47 -6.41 -3.53
CA GLU A 17 -8.54 -7.32 -3.12
C GLU A 17 -8.68 -7.44 -1.60
N ALA A 18 -7.61 -7.23 -0.85
CA ALA A 18 -7.68 -7.23 0.61
C ALA A 18 -8.59 -6.12 1.15
N LEU A 19 -8.83 -5.06 0.38
CA LEU A 19 -9.63 -3.91 0.81
C LEU A 19 -11.11 -4.04 0.50
N MET A 20 -11.51 -4.98 -0.35
CA MET A 20 -12.89 -5.03 -0.85
C MET A 20 -13.84 -5.84 0.03
N GLY A 21 -13.31 -6.64 0.95
CA GLY A 21 -14.16 -7.51 1.77
C GLY A 21 -14.94 -8.49 0.91
N GLU A 22 -16.18 -8.73 1.28
CA GLU A 22 -17.05 -9.66 0.57
C GLU A 22 -17.79 -9.01 -0.60
N GLN A 23 -17.64 -7.70 -0.78
CA GLN A 23 -18.35 -6.97 -1.85
C GLN A 23 -17.90 -7.36 -3.26
N GLY A 24 -16.68 -7.85 -3.41
CA GLY A 24 -16.13 -8.24 -4.71
C GLY A 24 -15.50 -7.08 -5.50
N TYR A 25 -15.64 -5.84 -5.05
CA TYR A 25 -15.00 -4.66 -5.63
C TYR A 25 -15.02 -3.52 -4.61
N GLY A 26 -14.27 -2.47 -4.88
CA GLY A 26 -14.28 -1.26 -4.06
C GLY A 26 -13.53 -1.42 -2.73
N ILE A 27 -13.89 -0.60 -1.78
CA ILE A 27 -13.24 -0.54 -0.46
C ILE A 27 -14.29 -0.71 0.62
N ASP A 28 -14.03 -1.66 1.53
CA ASP A 28 -14.87 -1.86 2.71
C ASP A 28 -14.30 -1.03 3.87
N PRO A 29 -15.08 -0.07 4.41
CA PRO A 29 -14.59 0.77 5.50
C PRO A 29 -14.21 0.00 6.76
N GLU A 30 -14.87 -1.10 7.06
CA GLU A 30 -14.54 -1.91 8.24
C GLU A 30 -13.18 -2.57 8.10
N ILE A 31 -12.82 -2.95 6.87
CA ILE A 31 -11.51 -3.52 6.59
C ILE A 31 -10.41 -2.48 6.72
N VAL A 32 -10.64 -1.28 6.21
CA VAL A 32 -9.69 -0.17 6.37
C VAL A 32 -9.47 0.10 7.86
N GLN A 33 -10.54 0.11 8.65
CA GLN A 33 -10.44 0.32 10.09
C GLN A 33 -9.64 -0.79 10.78
N SER A 34 -9.85 -2.04 10.39
CA SER A 34 -9.12 -3.19 10.94
C SER A 34 -7.63 -3.09 10.61
N ILE A 35 -7.29 -2.78 9.38
CA ILE A 35 -5.89 -2.59 8.96
C ILE A 35 -5.27 -1.44 9.74
N ALA A 36 -5.98 -0.32 9.87
CA ALA A 36 -5.49 0.85 10.59
C ALA A 36 -5.19 0.52 12.06
N SER A 37 -6.05 -0.27 12.69
CA SER A 37 -5.86 -0.71 14.07
C SER A 37 -4.61 -1.57 14.22
N ASP A 38 -4.40 -2.52 13.32
CA ASP A 38 -3.21 -3.38 13.33
C ASP A 38 -1.93 -2.58 13.11
N VAL A 39 -1.96 -1.67 12.14
CA VAL A 39 -0.80 -0.81 11.85
C VAL A 39 -0.49 0.10 13.03
N ALA A 40 -1.52 0.68 13.66
CA ALA A 40 -1.34 1.54 14.83
C ALA A 40 -0.63 0.78 15.96
N ALA A 41 -1.03 -0.45 16.23
CA ALA A 41 -0.39 -1.28 17.25
C ALA A 41 1.07 -1.58 16.91
N CYS A 42 1.35 -1.85 15.66
CA CYS A 42 2.70 -2.13 15.18
C CYS A 42 3.62 -0.91 15.34
N VAL A 43 3.16 0.26 14.94
CA VAL A 43 3.93 1.51 15.04
C VAL A 43 4.12 1.91 16.49
N ALA A 44 3.10 1.73 17.33
CA ALA A 44 3.20 2.00 18.77
C ALA A 44 4.27 1.13 19.43
N GLY A 45 4.51 -0.06 18.91
CA GLY A 45 5.57 -0.96 19.37
C GLY A 45 6.97 -0.58 18.87
N GLY A 46 7.12 0.49 18.10
CA GLY A 46 8.41 0.98 17.62
C GLY A 46 8.82 0.53 16.23
N THR A 47 8.00 -0.25 15.54
CA THR A 47 8.30 -0.69 14.17
C THR A 47 8.08 0.46 13.19
N GLN A 48 9.03 0.66 12.28
CA GLN A 48 8.88 1.57 11.15
C GLN A 48 8.16 0.81 10.03
N LEU A 49 7.11 1.39 9.47
CA LEU A 49 6.25 0.70 8.52
C LEU A 49 6.04 1.50 7.25
N ALA A 50 6.21 0.83 6.12
CA ALA A 50 5.79 1.30 4.81
C ALA A 50 4.78 0.32 4.22
N ILE A 51 3.92 0.81 3.35
CA ILE A 51 2.87 0.01 2.71
C ILE A 51 2.95 0.20 1.20
N VAL A 52 2.87 -0.90 0.46
CA VAL A 52 2.60 -0.88 -0.98
C VAL A 52 1.22 -1.52 -1.17
N VAL A 53 0.32 -0.80 -1.83
CA VAL A 53 -1.04 -1.28 -2.04
C VAL A 53 -1.32 -1.47 -3.53
N GLY A 54 -2.00 -2.57 -3.88
CA GLY A 54 -2.45 -2.83 -5.25
C GLY A 54 -3.75 -2.13 -5.56
N GLY A 55 -4.24 -2.31 -6.78
CA GLY A 55 -5.46 -1.65 -7.28
C GLY A 55 -6.55 -2.59 -7.78
N GLY A 56 -6.40 -3.90 -7.57
CA GLY A 56 -7.31 -4.90 -8.14
C GLY A 56 -8.77 -4.75 -7.74
N ASN A 57 -9.03 -4.28 -6.53
CA ASN A 57 -10.39 -4.04 -6.04
C ASN A 57 -11.13 -2.95 -6.85
N ILE A 58 -10.41 -1.91 -7.27
CA ILE A 58 -10.97 -0.83 -8.10
C ILE A 58 -11.05 -1.29 -9.55
N PHE A 59 -9.98 -1.91 -10.05
CA PHE A 59 -9.91 -2.36 -11.44
C PHE A 59 -11.00 -3.41 -11.74
N ARG A 60 -11.35 -4.28 -10.79
CA ARG A 60 -12.43 -5.26 -10.95
C ARG A 60 -13.77 -4.60 -11.29
N GLY A 61 -14.07 -3.45 -10.67
CA GLY A 61 -15.28 -2.69 -10.96
C GLY A 61 -15.29 -2.10 -12.37
N LEU A 62 -14.14 -2.03 -13.03
CA LEU A 62 -13.99 -1.50 -14.38
C LEU A 62 -13.85 -2.62 -15.43
N LYS A 63 -13.98 -3.89 -15.04
CA LYS A 63 -13.66 -5.03 -15.88
C LYS A 63 -14.35 -5.00 -17.25
N GLY A 64 -15.61 -4.62 -17.31
CA GLY A 64 -16.34 -4.52 -18.57
C GLY A 64 -15.84 -3.38 -19.46
N SER A 65 -15.44 -2.26 -18.85
CA SER A 65 -14.91 -1.09 -19.55
C SER A 65 -13.46 -1.29 -19.98
N ALA A 66 -12.72 -2.15 -19.26
CA ALA A 66 -11.31 -2.42 -19.54
C ALA A 66 -11.12 -3.44 -20.67
N ALA A 67 -12.17 -4.11 -21.11
CA ALA A 67 -12.08 -5.10 -22.18
C ALA A 67 -11.57 -4.44 -23.47
N GLY A 68 -10.50 -5.02 -24.04
CA GLY A 68 -9.88 -4.47 -25.25
C GLY A 68 -8.95 -3.29 -25.02
N MET A 69 -8.73 -2.90 -23.77
CA MET A 69 -7.82 -1.82 -23.44
C MET A 69 -6.37 -2.26 -23.69
N ASP A 70 -5.57 -1.35 -24.24
CA ASP A 70 -4.14 -1.56 -24.41
C ASP A 70 -3.46 -1.81 -23.05
N ARG A 71 -2.48 -2.73 -23.00
CA ARG A 71 -1.82 -3.14 -21.77
C ARG A 71 -1.22 -1.95 -20.99
N ALA A 72 -0.51 -1.07 -21.68
CA ALA A 72 0.11 0.08 -21.03
C ALA A 72 -0.96 1.00 -20.44
N THR A 73 -2.05 1.23 -21.16
CA THR A 73 -3.18 2.04 -20.66
C THR A 73 -3.82 1.38 -19.44
N ALA A 74 -4.05 0.06 -19.50
CA ALA A 74 -4.60 -0.67 -18.36
C ALA A 74 -3.68 -0.58 -17.14
N ASP A 75 -2.37 -0.65 -17.34
CA ASP A 75 -1.41 -0.52 -16.26
C ASP A 75 -1.45 0.89 -15.62
N TYR A 76 -1.62 1.94 -16.42
CA TYR A 76 -1.82 3.29 -15.87
C TYR A 76 -3.11 3.41 -15.09
N VAL A 77 -4.20 2.83 -15.59
CA VAL A 77 -5.48 2.79 -14.83
C VAL A 77 -5.26 2.08 -13.49
N GLY A 78 -4.56 0.96 -13.51
CA GLY A 78 -4.21 0.23 -12.28
C GLY A 78 -3.38 1.06 -11.32
N MET A 79 -2.40 1.82 -11.83
CA MET A 79 -1.60 2.71 -10.99
C MET A 79 -2.46 3.78 -10.32
N LEU A 80 -3.40 4.39 -11.05
CA LEU A 80 -4.32 5.37 -10.48
C LEU A 80 -5.25 4.73 -9.44
N ALA A 81 -5.66 3.48 -9.66
CA ALA A 81 -6.44 2.74 -8.68
C ALA A 81 -5.68 2.58 -7.37
N THR A 82 -4.36 2.35 -7.43
CA THR A 82 -3.54 2.27 -6.20
C THR A 82 -3.52 3.60 -5.46
N VAL A 83 -3.55 4.72 -6.16
CA VAL A 83 -3.59 6.05 -5.54
C VAL A 83 -4.88 6.23 -4.76
N MET A 84 -6.02 5.82 -5.31
CA MET A 84 -7.30 5.87 -4.61
C MET A 84 -7.25 5.05 -3.32
N ASN A 85 -6.71 3.85 -3.38
CA ASN A 85 -6.56 3.01 -2.20
C ASN A 85 -5.61 3.63 -1.17
N ALA A 86 -4.50 4.18 -1.63
CA ALA A 86 -3.50 4.79 -0.74
C ALA A 86 -4.08 5.98 0.03
N ILE A 87 -4.81 6.85 -0.64
CA ILE A 87 -5.44 8.02 -0.02
C ILE A 87 -6.49 7.58 1.01
N THR A 88 -7.27 6.56 0.67
CA THR A 88 -8.29 6.03 1.59
C THR A 88 -7.66 5.39 2.82
N LEU A 89 -6.57 4.64 2.63
CA LEU A 89 -5.81 4.07 3.75
C LEU A 89 -5.19 5.17 4.61
N GLN A 90 -4.64 6.19 4.01
CA GLN A 90 -4.07 7.32 4.74
C GLN A 90 -5.11 7.94 5.67
N ASP A 91 -6.31 8.19 5.16
CA ASP A 91 -7.39 8.74 5.97
C ASP A 91 -7.73 7.82 7.16
N GLY A 92 -7.83 6.53 6.90
CA GLY A 92 -8.12 5.55 7.96
C GLY A 92 -7.02 5.48 9.02
N LEU A 93 -5.76 5.50 8.60
CA LEU A 93 -4.62 5.48 9.52
C LEU A 93 -4.56 6.75 10.36
N GLU A 94 -4.77 7.91 9.76
CA GLU A 94 -4.75 9.17 10.49
C GLU A 94 -5.90 9.27 11.50
N ARG A 95 -7.07 8.75 11.14
CA ARG A 95 -8.17 8.65 12.11
C ARG A 95 -7.87 7.72 13.27
N ALA A 96 -7.00 6.74 13.06
CA ALA A 96 -6.53 5.84 14.12
C ALA A 96 -5.33 6.42 14.91
N GLY A 97 -4.94 7.65 14.63
CA GLY A 97 -3.86 8.33 15.34
C GLY A 97 -2.47 8.08 14.78
N VAL A 98 -2.35 7.52 13.57
CA VAL A 98 -1.06 7.22 12.94
C VAL A 98 -0.76 8.25 11.87
N PRO A 99 0.25 9.11 12.06
CA PRO A 99 0.66 10.05 11.01
C PRO A 99 1.12 9.29 9.78
N THR A 100 0.58 9.63 8.63
CA THR A 100 0.79 8.87 7.40
C THR A 100 1.07 9.81 6.23
N ARG A 101 1.95 9.40 5.33
CA ARG A 101 2.26 10.14 4.09
C ARG A 101 2.11 9.21 2.90
N VAL A 102 1.44 9.71 1.86
CA VAL A 102 1.37 8.99 0.58
C VAL A 102 2.42 9.58 -0.34
N GLN A 103 3.24 8.71 -0.92
CA GLN A 103 4.21 9.10 -1.96
C GLN A 103 3.86 8.39 -3.26
N SER A 104 3.80 9.15 -4.35
CA SER A 104 3.40 8.65 -5.66
C SER A 104 4.56 8.64 -6.64
N ALA A 105 4.67 7.57 -7.41
CA ALA A 105 5.64 7.49 -8.50
C ALA A 105 5.22 8.31 -9.73
N ILE A 106 3.94 8.69 -9.80
CA ILE A 106 3.42 9.62 -10.81
C ILE A 106 3.20 10.97 -10.11
N SER A 107 3.65 12.06 -10.73
CA SER A 107 3.49 13.39 -10.14
C SER A 107 2.02 13.76 -10.02
N MET A 108 1.58 14.03 -8.81
CA MET A 108 0.21 14.45 -8.52
C MET A 108 0.19 15.18 -7.16
N GLN A 109 0.91 16.29 -7.09
CA GLN A 109 1.23 16.96 -5.83
C GLN A 109 0.02 17.44 -5.04
N GLU A 110 -1.14 17.58 -5.66
CA GLU A 110 -2.37 17.97 -4.98
C GLU A 110 -2.87 16.91 -3.99
N VAL A 111 -2.48 15.64 -4.19
CA VAL A 111 -3.01 14.53 -3.38
C VAL A 111 -1.93 13.66 -2.74
N ALA A 112 -0.69 13.71 -3.23
CA ALA A 112 0.39 12.86 -2.74
C ALA A 112 1.74 13.53 -2.98
N GLU A 113 2.70 13.24 -2.11
CA GLU A 113 4.07 13.69 -2.33
C GLU A 113 4.69 12.91 -3.49
N PRO A 114 5.61 13.52 -4.26
CA PRO A 114 6.42 12.74 -5.18
C PRO A 114 7.25 11.71 -4.42
N TYR A 115 7.42 10.51 -4.97
CA TYR A 115 8.28 9.52 -4.35
C TYR A 115 9.72 10.02 -4.34
N ILE A 116 10.29 10.14 -3.17
CA ILE A 116 11.70 10.47 -2.94
C ILE A 116 12.19 9.54 -1.84
N ARG A 117 13.14 8.67 -2.18
CA ARG A 117 13.65 7.65 -1.27
C ARG A 117 14.06 8.22 0.10
N ARG A 118 14.89 9.25 0.10
CA ARG A 118 15.39 9.83 1.34
C ARG A 118 14.27 10.41 2.21
N LYS A 119 13.26 10.99 1.58
CA LYS A 119 12.11 11.55 2.27
C LYS A 119 11.24 10.46 2.88
N ALA A 120 11.07 9.34 2.18
CA ALA A 120 10.35 8.19 2.71
C ALA A 120 11.04 7.65 3.97
N ILE A 121 12.36 7.48 3.92
CA ILE A 121 13.14 7.02 5.08
C ILE A 121 12.99 7.99 6.25
N ARG A 122 13.07 9.29 5.98
CA ARG A 122 12.91 10.31 7.01
C ARG A 122 11.54 10.25 7.67
N HIS A 123 10.47 10.06 6.89
CA HIS A 123 9.13 9.89 7.45
C HIS A 123 9.09 8.71 8.42
N MET A 124 9.62 7.56 8.01
CA MET A 124 9.61 6.36 8.85
C MET A 124 10.42 6.53 10.12
N GLU A 125 11.57 7.20 10.03
CA GLU A 125 12.41 7.50 11.20
C GLU A 125 11.66 8.38 12.21
N LYS A 126 10.74 9.21 11.73
CA LYS A 126 9.91 10.07 12.59
C LYS A 126 8.62 9.38 13.05
N GLY A 127 8.48 8.09 12.81
CA GLY A 127 7.29 7.35 13.23
C GLY A 127 6.08 7.52 12.34
N ARG A 128 6.24 8.08 11.15
CA ARG A 128 5.16 8.17 10.16
C ARG A 128 5.13 6.94 9.30
N VAL A 129 3.95 6.47 8.96
CA VAL A 129 3.77 5.42 7.95
C VAL A 129 3.85 6.06 6.57
N VAL A 130 4.52 5.40 5.64
CA VAL A 130 4.56 5.83 4.24
C VAL A 130 3.80 4.81 3.40
N ILE A 131 2.88 5.29 2.57
CA ILE A 131 2.18 4.45 1.60
C ILE A 131 2.69 4.82 0.21
N PHE A 132 3.24 3.84 -0.50
CA PHE A 132 3.73 4.03 -1.86
C PHE A 132 2.61 3.74 -2.86
N ALA A 133 2.32 4.69 -3.72
CA ALA A 133 1.26 4.62 -4.71
C ALA A 133 1.81 4.75 -6.14
N ALA A 134 1.01 4.36 -7.12
CA ALA A 134 1.31 4.42 -8.54
C ALA A 134 2.46 3.47 -8.96
N GLY A 135 2.68 2.41 -8.22
CA GLY A 135 3.66 1.38 -8.56
C GLY A 135 5.05 1.96 -8.78
N THR A 136 5.67 1.62 -9.90
CA THR A 136 6.96 2.17 -10.31
C THR A 136 6.81 3.45 -11.14
N GLY A 137 5.58 3.82 -11.48
CA GLY A 137 5.31 4.90 -12.45
C GLY A 137 5.41 4.46 -13.89
N ASN A 138 5.77 3.22 -14.14
CA ASN A 138 5.96 2.66 -15.47
C ASN A 138 5.04 1.45 -15.68
N PRO A 139 4.48 1.26 -16.89
CA PRO A 139 3.69 0.07 -17.19
C PRO A 139 4.55 -1.20 -17.19
N PHE A 140 3.89 -2.36 -17.24
CA PHE A 140 4.49 -3.69 -17.31
C PHE A 140 5.17 -4.18 -16.03
N PHE A 141 4.95 -3.51 -14.89
CA PHE A 141 5.44 -3.96 -13.59
C PHE A 141 4.28 -4.40 -12.70
N THR A 142 4.53 -5.42 -11.87
CA THR A 142 3.53 -5.94 -10.92
C THR A 142 3.65 -5.24 -9.58
N THR A 143 2.61 -5.41 -8.74
CA THR A 143 2.65 -4.94 -7.35
C THR A 143 3.76 -5.63 -6.56
N ASP A 144 4.00 -6.92 -6.83
CA ASP A 144 5.10 -7.66 -6.19
C ASP A 144 6.46 -7.04 -6.54
N THR A 145 6.67 -6.72 -7.81
CA THR A 145 7.90 -6.07 -8.27
C THR A 145 8.08 -4.71 -7.59
N THR A 146 7.01 -3.92 -7.51
CA THR A 146 7.03 -2.62 -6.84
C THR A 146 7.40 -2.78 -5.36
N ALA A 147 6.79 -3.74 -4.67
CA ALA A 147 7.07 -3.98 -3.25
C ALA A 147 8.54 -4.35 -3.04
N ALA A 148 9.08 -5.24 -3.86
CA ALA A 148 10.49 -5.64 -3.78
C ALA A 148 11.43 -4.46 -4.02
N LEU A 149 11.13 -3.64 -5.02
CA LEU A 149 11.94 -2.46 -5.36
C LEU A 149 11.92 -1.44 -4.22
N ARG A 150 10.75 -1.08 -3.73
CA ARG A 150 10.62 -0.11 -2.63
C ARG A 150 11.28 -0.62 -1.35
N ALA A 151 11.11 -1.90 -1.04
CA ALA A 151 11.74 -2.51 0.13
C ALA A 151 13.27 -2.40 0.07
N ALA A 152 13.85 -2.69 -1.09
CA ALA A 152 15.30 -2.55 -1.28
C ALA A 152 15.74 -1.09 -1.15
N GLU A 153 14.98 -0.17 -1.74
CA GLU A 153 15.32 1.25 -1.72
C GLU A 153 15.30 1.86 -0.32
N ILE A 154 14.33 1.48 0.51
CA ILE A 154 14.21 2.02 1.86
C ILE A 154 14.98 1.20 2.91
N GLY A 155 15.61 0.10 2.51
CA GLY A 155 16.34 -0.75 3.43
C GLY A 155 15.41 -1.47 4.42
N ALA A 156 14.28 -1.97 3.94
CA ALA A 156 13.38 -2.75 4.79
C ALA A 156 14.01 -4.07 5.17
N ASP A 157 13.79 -4.50 6.41
CA ASP A 157 14.29 -5.78 6.91
C ASP A 157 13.52 -6.95 6.31
N VAL A 158 12.25 -6.72 5.99
CA VAL A 158 11.36 -7.78 5.52
C VAL A 158 10.19 -7.19 4.74
N VAL A 159 9.66 -7.97 3.79
CA VAL A 159 8.40 -7.70 3.09
C VAL A 159 7.38 -8.71 3.58
N PHE A 160 6.24 -8.22 4.06
CA PHE A 160 5.12 -9.06 4.44
C PHE A 160 3.95 -8.87 3.49
N LYS A 161 3.37 -9.99 3.04
CA LYS A 161 2.17 -9.97 2.20
C LYS A 161 0.95 -10.21 3.06
N ALA A 162 -0.02 -9.31 3.01
CA ALA A 162 -1.31 -9.51 3.65
C ALA A 162 -2.20 -10.31 2.68
N THR A 163 -2.55 -11.54 3.06
CA THR A 163 -3.37 -12.42 2.24
C THR A 163 -4.85 -12.31 2.58
N LYS A 164 -5.15 -11.89 3.80
CA LYS A 164 -6.53 -11.70 4.29
C LYS A 164 -6.56 -10.54 5.28
N VAL A 165 -7.74 -10.01 5.47
CA VAL A 165 -7.98 -8.85 6.33
C VAL A 165 -8.12 -9.21 7.81
N ASP A 166 -8.21 -10.47 8.13
CA ASP A 166 -8.34 -10.95 9.51
C ASP A 166 -7.00 -11.03 10.26
N GLY A 167 -5.95 -10.46 9.69
CA GLY A 167 -4.63 -10.46 10.32
C GLY A 167 -3.73 -11.61 9.92
N VAL A 168 -4.09 -12.36 8.88
CA VAL A 168 -3.24 -13.44 8.38
C VAL A 168 -2.30 -12.87 7.31
N TYR A 169 -1.01 -12.96 7.58
CA TYR A 169 0.03 -12.43 6.68
C TYR A 169 1.03 -13.52 6.35
N ASP A 170 1.46 -13.56 5.09
CA ASP A 170 2.50 -14.46 4.64
C ASP A 170 3.80 -13.69 4.46
N LYS A 171 4.91 -14.28 4.90
CA LYS A 171 6.23 -13.73 4.67
C LYS A 171 6.60 -13.94 3.21
N ASP A 172 7.12 -12.88 2.56
CA ASP A 172 7.63 -12.98 1.21
C ASP A 172 8.85 -13.92 1.22
N PRO A 173 8.87 -14.99 0.41
CA PRO A 173 9.99 -15.90 0.36
C PRO A 173 11.27 -15.29 -0.22
N ASN A 174 11.16 -14.15 -0.88
CA ASN A 174 12.32 -13.44 -1.41
C ASN A 174 12.64 -12.22 -0.55
#